data_e760e90aff0c72e7ab803b484e70e027
#
_entry.id   e760e90aff0c72e7ab803b484e70e027
#
_cell.length_a   1.000
_cell.length_b   1.000
_cell.length_c   1.000
_cell.angle_alpha   90.00
_cell.angle_beta   90.00
_cell.angle_gamma   90.00
#
_symmetry.space_group_name_H-M   'P 1'
#
loop_
_entity.id
_entity.type
_entity.pdbx_description
1 polymer ?
#
loop_
_entity_poly.entity_id
_entity_poly.type
_entity_poly.pdbx_seq_one_letter_code
_entity_poly.pdbx_strand_id
1 'polypeptide(L)'
;MSKESSRKSYYPALDSLRVLAMLAILVYHYAPHRMAGGFIGVDLFLVISGFLTARSLMKWETKGFGRTYVSYLVKRVIRLGVPMVLVFLASVSIINIFFPDLLYNIRGALLSSACYVNNWWQISLGYSYFEQYVHPSAFTHLWYVAVLMQLCVVWPILFTVMKRLKKGPFAIAAVQLVLAVISAVLMAVIFGGDSDP
;
A
#
# COMPACT_ATOMS: atom_id res chain seq x y z
N MET A 1 11.31 13.87 39.98
CA MET A 1 11.04 12.81 39.01
C MET A 1 10.58 13.46 37.71
N SER A 2 11.51 13.66 36.77
CA SER A 2 11.23 14.30 35.49
C SER A 2 10.51 13.30 34.58
N LYS A 3 9.32 13.69 34.08
CA LYS A 3 8.63 13.02 32.98
C LYS A 3 9.52 13.13 31.75
N GLU A 4 10.29 12.10 31.48
CA GLU A 4 10.97 11.93 30.21
C GLU A 4 9.87 11.74 29.13
N SER A 5 9.55 12.84 28.47
CA SER A 5 8.65 12.89 27.32
C SER A 5 9.19 11.89 26.29
N SER A 6 8.47 10.79 26.07
CA SER A 6 8.70 9.84 24.99
C SER A 6 8.64 10.57 23.64
N ARG A 7 9.77 11.20 23.25
CA ARG A 7 9.93 11.80 21.92
C ARG A 7 9.66 10.70 20.89
N LYS A 8 8.56 10.84 20.15
CA LYS A 8 8.34 10.01 18.95
C LYS A 8 9.59 10.15 18.11
N SER A 9 10.34 9.06 17.96
CA SER A 9 11.55 9.05 17.17
C SER A 9 11.17 9.37 15.72
N TYR A 10 11.43 10.61 15.30
CA TYR A 10 11.25 11.12 13.96
C TYR A 10 12.49 10.77 13.12
N TYR A 11 12.27 10.33 11.88
CA TYR A 11 13.33 9.95 10.95
C TYR A 11 13.25 10.80 9.70
N PRO A 12 13.95 11.95 9.65
CA PRO A 12 13.93 12.83 8.49
C PRO A 12 14.34 12.12 7.19
N ALA A 13 15.30 11.20 7.28
CA ALA A 13 15.77 10.43 6.13
C ALA A 13 14.65 9.60 5.45
N LEU A 14 13.70 9.05 6.23
CA LEU A 14 12.57 8.32 5.66
C LEU A 14 11.58 9.23 4.94
N ASP A 15 11.40 10.45 5.43
CA ASP A 15 10.54 11.43 4.75
C ASP A 15 11.19 11.95 3.48
N SER A 16 12.52 12.15 3.48
CA SER A 16 13.28 12.49 2.27
C SER A 16 13.17 11.38 1.21
N LEU A 17 13.30 10.10 1.62
CA LEU A 17 13.13 8.96 0.71
C LEU A 17 11.70 8.91 0.13
N ARG A 18 10.68 9.25 0.91
CA ARG A 18 9.30 9.32 0.40
C ARG A 18 9.12 10.40 -0.66
N VAL A 19 9.73 11.58 -0.43
CA VAL A 19 9.68 12.67 -1.41
C VAL A 19 10.37 12.25 -2.71
N LEU A 20 11.55 11.63 -2.63
CA LEU A 20 12.26 11.12 -3.80
C LEU A 20 11.44 10.05 -4.54
N ALA A 21 10.83 9.10 -3.81
CA ALA A 21 9.96 8.09 -4.37
C ALA A 21 8.75 8.70 -5.08
N MET A 22 8.12 9.71 -4.49
CA MET A 22 6.99 10.42 -5.10
C MET A 22 7.43 11.15 -6.38
N LEU A 23 8.56 11.83 -6.37
CA LEU A 23 9.09 12.50 -7.56
C LEU A 23 9.40 11.49 -8.67
N ALA A 24 9.99 10.34 -8.34
CA ALA A 24 10.25 9.27 -9.31
C ALA A 24 8.97 8.75 -9.96
N ILE A 25 7.92 8.51 -9.16
CA ILE A 25 6.60 8.09 -9.65
C ILE A 25 5.99 9.16 -10.57
N LEU A 26 6.06 10.44 -10.17
CA LEU A 26 5.53 11.54 -10.99
C LEU A 26 6.25 11.64 -12.33
N VAL A 27 7.59 11.59 -12.33
CA VAL A 27 8.37 11.61 -13.56
C VAL A 27 8.04 10.42 -14.46
N TYR A 28 7.88 9.23 -13.88
CA TYR A 28 7.46 8.04 -14.63
C TYR A 28 6.10 8.22 -15.33
N HIS A 29 5.13 8.85 -14.67
CA HIS A 29 3.80 9.04 -15.26
C HIS A 29 3.75 10.15 -16.32
N TYR A 30 4.50 11.23 -16.14
CA TYR A 30 4.48 12.36 -17.07
C TYR A 30 5.55 12.28 -18.17
N ALA A 31 6.64 11.57 -17.92
CA ALA A 31 7.75 11.43 -18.84
C ALA A 31 8.44 10.06 -18.71
N PRO A 32 7.74 8.95 -19.05
CA PRO A 32 8.24 7.58 -18.83
C PRO A 32 9.58 7.31 -19.52
N HIS A 33 9.83 7.95 -20.67
CA HIS A 33 11.09 7.86 -21.39
C HIS A 33 12.29 8.46 -20.65
N ARG A 34 12.05 9.38 -19.68
CA ARG A 34 13.13 10.01 -18.89
C ARG A 34 13.49 9.19 -17.65
N MET A 35 12.56 8.42 -17.09
CA MET A 35 12.76 7.63 -15.89
C MET A 35 11.91 6.35 -15.92
N ALA A 36 12.27 5.42 -16.81
CA ALA A 36 11.54 4.16 -16.97
C ALA A 36 11.41 3.34 -15.67
N GLY A 37 12.40 3.41 -14.76
CA GLY A 37 12.38 2.74 -13.45
C GLY A 37 11.63 3.50 -12.34
N GLY A 38 10.96 4.63 -12.62
CA GLY A 38 10.32 5.44 -11.58
C GLY A 38 9.18 4.76 -10.86
N PHE A 39 8.59 3.70 -11.44
CA PHE A 39 7.57 2.86 -10.78
C PHE A 39 8.08 2.18 -9.48
N ILE A 40 9.39 1.94 -9.36
CA ILE A 40 10.03 1.38 -8.13
C ILE A 40 9.74 2.27 -6.91
N GLY A 41 9.41 3.54 -7.11
CA GLY A 41 8.98 4.44 -6.03
C GLY A 41 7.81 3.89 -5.22
N VAL A 42 6.90 3.12 -5.83
CA VAL A 42 5.77 2.47 -5.15
C VAL A 42 6.26 1.40 -4.18
N ASP A 43 7.21 0.57 -4.61
CA ASP A 43 7.83 -0.46 -3.77
C ASP A 43 8.56 0.17 -2.58
N LEU A 44 9.26 1.27 -2.80
CA LEU A 44 9.93 2.02 -1.74
C LEU A 44 8.92 2.54 -0.69
N PHE A 45 7.74 3.03 -1.11
CA PHE A 45 6.67 3.39 -0.17
C PHE A 45 6.17 2.21 0.65
N LEU A 46 6.00 1.03 0.04
CA LEU A 46 5.59 -0.20 0.74
C LEU A 46 6.64 -0.61 1.78
N VAL A 47 7.92 -0.60 1.40
CA VAL A 47 9.03 -0.93 2.31
C VAL A 47 9.08 0.02 3.49
N ILE A 48 9.01 1.34 3.28
CA ILE A 48 9.01 2.34 4.35
C ILE A 48 7.78 2.15 5.27
N SER A 49 6.62 1.91 4.68
CA SER A 49 5.37 1.68 5.43
C SER A 49 5.45 0.40 6.26
N GLY A 50 6.02 -0.66 5.70
CA GLY A 50 6.29 -1.93 6.39
C GLY A 50 7.24 -1.75 7.57
N PHE A 51 8.36 -1.06 7.37
CA PHE A 51 9.33 -0.74 8.42
C PHE A 51 8.70 0.01 9.59
N LEU A 52 7.96 1.09 9.31
CA LEU A 52 7.32 1.90 10.35
C LEU A 52 6.20 1.13 11.07
N THR A 53 5.49 0.28 10.36
CA THR A 53 4.46 -0.59 10.94
C THR A 53 5.10 -1.63 11.86
N ALA A 54 6.10 -2.36 11.40
CA ALA A 54 6.81 -3.35 12.20
C ALA A 54 7.38 -2.73 13.48
N ARG A 55 8.02 -1.57 13.39
CA ARG A 55 8.53 -0.83 14.54
C ARG A 55 7.43 -0.43 15.53
N SER A 56 6.27 -0.02 15.05
CA SER A 56 5.12 0.27 15.91
C SER A 56 4.64 -0.99 16.63
N LEU A 57 4.54 -2.11 15.91
CA LEU A 57 4.08 -3.39 16.43
C LEU A 57 5.03 -4.00 17.48
N MET A 58 6.32 -3.72 17.39
CA MET A 58 7.29 -4.15 18.41
C MET A 58 6.93 -3.62 19.79
N LYS A 59 6.33 -2.43 19.87
CA LYS A 59 5.91 -1.78 21.13
C LYS A 59 4.55 -2.26 21.64
N TRP A 60 3.80 -3.02 20.85
CA TRP A 60 2.46 -3.48 21.25
C TRP A 60 2.55 -4.58 22.30
N GLU A 61 1.74 -4.46 23.34
CA GLU A 61 1.54 -5.53 24.30
C GLU A 61 0.56 -6.56 23.74
N THR A 62 0.78 -7.83 24.10
CA THR A 62 -0.14 -8.92 23.71
C THR A 62 -1.43 -8.91 24.51
N LYS A 63 -1.41 -8.31 25.71
CA LYS A 63 -2.62 -8.07 26.52
C LYS A 63 -3.40 -6.89 25.93
N GLY A 64 -4.71 -7.05 25.77
CA GLY A 64 -5.57 -5.99 25.20
C GLY A 64 -5.40 -5.79 23.69
N PHE A 65 -4.80 -6.75 22.97
CA PHE A 65 -4.56 -6.68 21.53
C PHE A 65 -5.79 -6.22 20.74
N GLY A 66 -6.98 -6.78 21.01
CA GLY A 66 -8.18 -6.45 20.23
C GLY A 66 -8.51 -4.96 20.24
N ARG A 67 -8.48 -4.31 21.40
CA ARG A 67 -8.73 -2.85 21.52
C ARG A 67 -7.66 -2.04 20.80
N THR A 68 -6.39 -2.40 20.97
CA THR A 68 -5.26 -1.73 20.31
C THR A 68 -5.33 -1.88 18.81
N TYR A 69 -5.66 -3.07 18.33
CA TYR A 69 -5.79 -3.39 16.92
C TYR A 69 -6.94 -2.61 16.25
N VAL A 70 -8.14 -2.63 16.85
CA VAL A 70 -9.28 -1.86 16.34
C VAL A 70 -8.97 -0.37 16.28
N SER A 71 -8.40 0.19 17.37
CA SER A 71 -7.98 1.60 17.38
C SER A 71 -6.94 1.94 16.31
N TYR A 72 -6.02 1.01 16.05
CA TYR A 72 -5.03 1.16 14.99
C TYR A 72 -5.70 1.15 13.61
N LEU A 73 -6.59 0.18 13.33
CA LEU A 73 -7.30 0.09 12.05
C LEU A 73 -8.16 1.33 11.79
N VAL A 74 -8.94 1.77 12.77
CA VAL A 74 -9.77 2.98 12.63
C VAL A 74 -8.91 4.20 12.26
N LYS A 75 -7.76 4.39 12.94
CA LYS A 75 -6.83 5.46 12.60
C LYS A 75 -6.26 5.33 11.19
N ARG A 76 -6.02 4.10 10.71
CA ARG A 76 -5.53 3.85 9.35
C ARG A 76 -6.61 4.16 8.31
N VAL A 77 -7.84 3.66 8.54
CA VAL A 77 -8.99 3.94 7.66
C VAL A 77 -9.21 5.45 7.53
N ILE A 78 -9.25 6.18 8.63
CA ILE A 78 -9.43 7.63 8.59
C ILE A 78 -8.27 8.32 7.86
N ARG A 79 -7.02 7.96 8.17
CA ARG A 79 -5.84 8.59 7.57
C ARG A 79 -5.74 8.37 6.06
N LEU A 80 -6.14 7.20 5.56
CA LEU A 80 -6.11 6.88 4.14
C LEU A 80 -7.43 7.27 3.46
N GLY A 81 -8.56 7.09 4.13
CA GLY A 81 -9.89 7.31 3.57
C GLY A 81 -10.22 8.79 3.37
N VAL A 82 -9.86 9.66 4.33
CA VAL A 82 -10.17 11.10 4.19
C VAL A 82 -9.51 11.71 2.95
N PRO A 83 -8.19 11.59 2.72
CA PRO A 83 -7.58 12.07 1.48
C PRO A 83 -8.17 11.40 0.23
N MET A 84 -8.47 10.10 0.29
CA MET A 84 -9.04 9.36 -0.82
C MET A 84 -10.42 9.90 -1.22
N VAL A 85 -11.29 10.19 -0.24
CA VAL A 85 -12.61 10.81 -0.51
C VAL A 85 -12.45 12.18 -1.15
N LEU A 86 -11.52 13.01 -0.68
CA LEU A 86 -11.24 14.32 -1.29
C LEU A 86 -10.77 14.18 -2.75
N VAL A 87 -9.88 13.22 -3.01
CA VAL A 87 -9.44 12.91 -4.38
C VAL A 87 -10.60 12.42 -5.23
N PHE A 88 -11.49 11.56 -4.70
CA PHE A 88 -12.68 11.12 -5.43
C PHE A 88 -13.58 12.29 -5.82
N LEU A 89 -13.92 13.14 -4.86
CA LEU A 89 -14.79 14.30 -5.13
C LEU A 89 -14.16 15.23 -6.17
N ALA A 90 -12.88 15.57 -6.02
CA ALA A 90 -12.18 16.42 -6.96
C ALA A 90 -12.09 15.79 -8.35
N SER A 91 -11.65 14.53 -8.45
CA SER A 91 -11.47 13.85 -9.73
C SER A 91 -12.80 13.64 -10.46
N VAL A 92 -13.84 13.17 -9.77
CA VAL A 92 -15.17 12.99 -10.39
C VAL A 92 -15.74 14.31 -10.86
N SER A 93 -15.57 15.40 -10.10
CA SER A 93 -16.02 16.73 -10.51
C SER A 93 -15.31 17.22 -11.78
N ILE A 94 -13.98 17.07 -11.82
CA ILE A 94 -13.18 17.46 -12.99
C ILE A 94 -13.54 16.61 -14.21
N ILE A 95 -13.64 15.29 -14.05
CA ILE A 95 -13.99 14.37 -15.13
C ILE A 95 -15.38 14.69 -15.67
N ASN A 96 -16.37 14.92 -14.79
CA ASN A 96 -17.74 15.25 -15.20
C ASN A 96 -17.83 16.56 -16.02
N ILE A 97 -16.98 17.54 -15.73
CA ILE A 97 -16.97 18.84 -16.42
C ILE A 97 -16.24 18.76 -17.77
N PHE A 98 -15.05 18.12 -17.79
CA PHE A 98 -14.13 18.20 -18.93
C PHE A 98 -14.08 16.94 -19.79
N PHE A 99 -14.39 15.76 -19.22
CA PHE A 99 -14.22 14.45 -19.85
C PHE A 99 -15.35 13.48 -19.50
N PRO A 100 -16.64 13.80 -19.77
CA PRO A 100 -17.79 13.02 -19.30
C PRO A 100 -17.75 11.55 -19.78
N ASP A 101 -17.14 11.28 -20.93
CA ASP A 101 -16.98 9.91 -21.47
C ASP A 101 -16.15 8.99 -20.57
N LEU A 102 -15.24 9.55 -19.76
CA LEU A 102 -14.45 8.78 -18.79
C LEU A 102 -15.25 8.37 -17.53
N LEU A 103 -16.48 8.84 -17.37
CA LEU A 103 -17.38 8.40 -16.29
C LEU A 103 -17.93 6.99 -16.53
N TYR A 104 -17.81 6.48 -17.75
CA TYR A 104 -18.20 5.12 -18.04
C TYR A 104 -17.39 4.15 -17.18
N ASN A 105 -18.08 3.26 -16.46
CA ASN A 105 -17.47 2.27 -15.56
C ASN A 105 -16.74 2.80 -14.30
N ILE A 106 -16.84 4.10 -14.00
CA ILE A 106 -16.17 4.70 -12.83
C ILE A 106 -16.67 4.13 -11.49
N ARG A 107 -17.92 3.62 -11.45
CA ARG A 107 -18.55 3.08 -10.22
C ARG A 107 -17.78 1.91 -9.65
N GLY A 108 -17.34 0.96 -10.49
CA GLY A 108 -16.56 -0.19 -10.06
C GLY A 108 -15.23 0.21 -9.43
N ALA A 109 -14.53 1.15 -10.07
CA ALA A 109 -13.27 1.70 -9.59
C ALA A 109 -13.44 2.45 -8.25
N LEU A 110 -14.49 3.26 -8.10
CA LEU A 110 -14.79 3.99 -6.86
C LEU A 110 -15.14 3.03 -5.71
N LEU A 111 -16.06 2.10 -5.94
CA LEU A 111 -16.50 1.16 -4.91
C LEU A 111 -15.37 0.23 -4.46
N SER A 112 -14.63 -0.33 -5.40
CA SER A 112 -13.49 -1.20 -5.08
C SER A 112 -12.39 -0.45 -4.33
N SER A 113 -12.15 0.82 -4.67
CA SER A 113 -11.18 1.67 -3.96
C SER A 113 -11.68 2.03 -2.57
N ALA A 114 -12.96 2.39 -2.41
CA ALA A 114 -13.56 2.71 -1.11
C ALA A 114 -13.52 1.51 -0.15
N CYS A 115 -13.66 0.30 -0.68
CA CYS A 115 -13.54 -0.95 0.08
C CYS A 115 -12.09 -1.44 0.24
N TYR A 116 -11.10 -0.73 -0.26
CA TYR A 116 -9.69 -1.15 -0.25
C TYR A 116 -9.43 -2.51 -0.93
N VAL A 117 -10.16 -2.80 -2.02
CA VAL A 117 -10.03 -4.03 -2.83
C VAL A 117 -9.81 -3.74 -4.31
N ASN A 118 -9.37 -2.53 -4.64
CA ASN A 118 -9.16 -2.09 -6.02
C ASN A 118 -8.13 -2.96 -6.77
N ASN A 119 -7.10 -3.48 -6.10
CA ASN A 119 -6.15 -4.42 -6.67
C ASN A 119 -6.83 -5.71 -7.17
N TRP A 120 -7.72 -6.30 -6.37
CA TRP A 120 -8.47 -7.50 -6.75
C TRP A 120 -9.48 -7.22 -7.87
N TRP A 121 -10.11 -6.05 -7.82
CA TRP A 121 -11.02 -5.63 -8.87
C TRP A 121 -10.29 -5.49 -10.22
N GLN A 122 -9.11 -4.87 -10.24
CA GLN A 122 -8.31 -4.76 -11.47
C GLN A 122 -7.86 -6.12 -12.00
N ILE A 123 -7.42 -7.03 -11.12
CA ILE A 123 -7.09 -8.41 -11.51
C ILE A 123 -8.31 -9.11 -12.13
N SER A 124 -9.52 -8.92 -11.55
CA SER A 124 -10.73 -9.55 -12.08
C SER A 124 -11.16 -9.03 -13.46
N LEU A 125 -10.70 -7.84 -13.86
CA LEU A 125 -10.92 -7.30 -15.19
C LEU A 125 -9.94 -7.84 -16.23
N GLY A 126 -8.91 -8.58 -15.81
CA GLY A 126 -7.88 -9.14 -16.69
C GLY A 126 -6.92 -8.10 -17.27
N TYR A 127 -6.91 -6.87 -16.76
CA TYR A 127 -6.00 -5.84 -17.26
C TYR A 127 -4.60 -6.05 -16.69
N SER A 128 -3.61 -6.16 -17.57
CA SER A 128 -2.20 -6.08 -17.20
C SER A 128 -1.88 -4.67 -16.66
N TYR A 129 -0.95 -4.59 -15.71
CA TYR A 129 -0.48 -3.30 -15.18
C TYR A 129 0.00 -2.34 -16.28
N PHE A 130 0.56 -2.87 -17.35
CA PHE A 130 1.08 -2.08 -18.48
C PHE A 130 0.03 -1.78 -19.56
N GLU A 131 -1.10 -2.52 -19.60
CA GLU A 131 -2.22 -2.27 -20.54
C GLU A 131 -3.17 -1.14 -20.07
N GLN A 132 -2.89 -0.52 -18.97
CA GLN A 132 -3.69 0.58 -18.39
C GLN A 132 -3.83 1.79 -19.35
N TYR A 133 -2.98 1.88 -20.37
CA TYR A 133 -3.08 2.90 -21.41
C TYR A 133 -4.24 2.66 -22.38
N VAL A 134 -4.74 1.44 -22.49
CA VAL A 134 -5.86 1.08 -23.39
C VAL A 134 -7.21 1.39 -22.73
N HIS A 135 -7.30 1.26 -21.40
CA HIS A 135 -8.50 1.55 -20.63
C HIS A 135 -8.16 2.45 -19.41
N PRO A 136 -7.87 3.73 -19.64
CA PRO A 136 -7.44 4.63 -18.58
C PRO A 136 -8.57 4.83 -17.56
N SER A 137 -8.33 4.41 -16.32
CA SER A 137 -9.17 4.75 -15.18
C SER A 137 -8.45 5.77 -14.30
N ALA A 138 -9.13 6.86 -13.93
CA ALA A 138 -8.56 7.87 -13.03
C ALA A 138 -8.15 7.29 -11.66
N PHE A 139 -8.65 6.11 -11.29
CA PHE A 139 -8.45 5.48 -9.99
C PHE A 139 -7.59 4.21 -10.04
N THR A 140 -6.97 3.94 -11.18
CA THR A 140 -6.07 2.80 -11.33
C THR A 140 -4.99 2.77 -10.26
N HIS A 141 -4.39 3.90 -9.95
CA HIS A 141 -3.29 4.01 -8.97
C HIS A 141 -3.70 3.66 -7.52
N LEU A 142 -4.99 3.54 -7.23
CA LEU A 142 -5.47 3.22 -5.89
C LEU A 142 -5.31 1.73 -5.52
N TRP A 143 -4.89 0.87 -6.48
CA TRP A 143 -4.50 -0.50 -6.16
C TRP A 143 -3.45 -0.58 -5.06
N TYR A 144 -2.48 0.36 -5.08
CA TYR A 144 -1.45 0.46 -4.05
C TYR A 144 -2.01 0.75 -2.66
N VAL A 145 -3.00 1.66 -2.56
CA VAL A 145 -3.67 1.99 -1.29
C VAL A 145 -4.44 0.79 -0.74
N ALA A 146 -5.06 0.00 -1.64
CA ALA A 146 -5.73 -1.24 -1.28
C ALA A 146 -4.75 -2.27 -0.69
N VAL A 147 -3.63 -2.54 -1.36
CA VAL A 147 -2.58 -3.43 -0.87
C VAL A 147 -2.03 -2.95 0.47
N LEU A 148 -1.74 -1.66 0.61
CA LEU A 148 -1.25 -1.08 1.85
C LEU A 148 -2.23 -1.31 3.01
N MET A 149 -3.55 -1.13 2.78
CA MET A 149 -4.56 -1.35 3.80
C MET A 149 -4.68 -2.82 4.17
N GLN A 150 -4.65 -3.74 3.19
CA GLN A 150 -4.66 -5.18 3.42
C GLN A 150 -3.47 -5.64 4.27
N LEU A 151 -2.27 -5.11 3.99
CA LEU A 151 -1.09 -5.35 4.82
C LEU A 151 -1.27 -4.78 6.24
N CYS A 152 -1.91 -3.62 6.39
CA CYS A 152 -2.22 -3.08 7.72
C CYS A 152 -3.21 -3.94 8.51
N VAL A 153 -4.06 -4.70 7.83
CA VAL A 153 -4.98 -5.67 8.49
C VAL A 153 -4.24 -6.94 8.88
N VAL A 154 -3.52 -7.55 7.96
CA VAL A 154 -2.92 -8.89 8.15
C VAL A 154 -1.69 -8.85 9.06
N TRP A 155 -0.82 -7.86 8.87
CA TRP A 155 0.50 -7.81 9.50
C TRP A 155 0.47 -7.75 11.04
N PRO A 156 -0.39 -6.91 11.69
CA PRO A 156 -0.46 -6.89 13.14
C PRO A 156 -0.94 -8.19 13.77
N ILE A 157 -1.85 -8.91 13.08
CA ILE A 157 -2.34 -10.20 13.53
C ILE A 157 -1.19 -11.20 13.51
N LEU A 158 -0.51 -11.35 12.37
CA LEU A 158 0.60 -12.28 12.20
C LEU A 158 1.72 -12.01 13.22
N PHE A 159 2.09 -10.74 13.37
CA PHE A 159 3.12 -10.31 14.30
C PHE A 159 2.76 -10.63 15.77
N THR A 160 1.49 -10.42 16.14
CA THR A 160 1.02 -10.71 17.51
C THR A 160 0.96 -12.19 17.78
N VAL A 161 0.57 -13.01 16.82
CA VAL A 161 0.61 -14.48 16.92
C VAL A 161 2.05 -14.93 17.16
N MET A 162 3.01 -14.44 16.39
CA MET A 162 4.43 -14.77 16.58
C MET A 162 4.96 -14.36 17.97
N LYS A 163 4.55 -13.19 18.45
CA LYS A 163 4.89 -12.75 19.81
C LYS A 163 4.31 -13.67 20.90
N ARG A 164 3.05 -14.09 20.75
CA ARG A 164 2.39 -15.01 21.70
C ARG A 164 3.06 -16.38 21.75
N LEU A 165 3.60 -16.83 20.64
CA LEU A 165 4.38 -18.08 20.57
C LEU A 165 5.78 -17.95 21.20
N LYS A 166 6.07 -16.81 21.86
CA LYS A 166 7.36 -16.49 22.50
C LYS A 166 8.55 -16.65 21.54
N LYS A 167 8.33 -16.44 20.27
CA LYS A 167 9.40 -16.48 19.26
C LYS A 167 10.27 -15.24 19.39
N GLY A 168 11.57 -15.44 19.45
CA GLY A 168 12.54 -14.34 19.49
C GLY A 168 12.54 -13.51 18.19
N PRO A 169 13.16 -12.33 18.20
CA PRO A 169 13.17 -11.44 17.03
C PRO A 169 13.77 -12.08 15.78
N PHE A 170 14.73 -12.97 15.92
CA PHE A 170 15.31 -13.74 14.81
C PHE A 170 14.30 -14.69 14.17
N ALA A 171 13.45 -15.36 14.96
CA ALA A 171 12.42 -16.23 14.42
C ALA A 171 11.33 -15.43 13.67
N ILE A 172 10.99 -14.25 14.18
CA ILE A 172 10.07 -13.34 13.50
C ILE A 172 10.66 -12.90 12.16
N ALA A 173 11.94 -12.49 12.13
CA ALA A 173 12.62 -12.11 10.90
C ALA A 173 12.76 -13.27 9.92
N ALA A 174 13.05 -14.49 10.40
CA ALA A 174 13.13 -15.68 9.56
C ALA A 174 11.80 -16.02 8.88
N VAL A 175 10.67 -15.95 9.61
CA VAL A 175 9.34 -16.17 9.02
C VAL A 175 9.04 -15.11 7.94
N GLN A 176 9.40 -13.85 8.18
CA GLN A 176 9.22 -12.79 7.19
C GLN A 176 10.05 -13.03 5.94
N LEU A 177 11.30 -13.45 6.11
CA LEU A 177 12.19 -13.78 5.00
C LEU A 177 11.63 -14.96 4.18
N VAL A 178 11.17 -16.02 4.85
CA VAL A 178 10.55 -17.17 4.18
C VAL A 178 9.32 -16.75 3.38
N LEU A 179 8.44 -15.93 3.96
CA LEU A 179 7.28 -15.41 3.23
C LEU A 179 7.68 -14.55 2.03
N ALA A 180 8.71 -13.72 2.17
CA ALA A 180 9.24 -12.92 1.06
C ALA A 180 9.82 -13.80 -0.06
N VAL A 181 10.58 -14.83 0.28
CA VAL A 181 11.15 -15.79 -0.69
C VAL A 181 10.01 -16.55 -1.39
N ILE A 182 9.02 -17.06 -0.65
CA ILE A 182 7.87 -17.76 -1.24
C ILE A 182 7.13 -16.81 -2.19
N SER A 183 6.89 -15.56 -1.80
CA SER A 183 6.24 -14.56 -2.67
C SER A 183 7.05 -14.29 -3.94
N ALA A 184 8.37 -14.16 -3.81
CA ALA A 184 9.24 -13.92 -4.97
C ALA A 184 9.26 -15.13 -5.93
N VAL A 185 9.32 -16.36 -5.40
CA VAL A 185 9.25 -17.59 -6.20
C VAL A 185 7.91 -17.72 -6.91
N LEU A 186 6.80 -17.50 -6.18
CA LEU A 186 5.45 -17.52 -6.79
C LEU A 186 5.33 -16.49 -7.90
N MET A 187 5.84 -15.29 -7.69
CA MET A 187 5.87 -14.25 -8.73
C MET A 187 6.65 -14.70 -9.94
N ALA A 188 7.85 -15.24 -9.75
CA ALA A 188 8.69 -15.73 -10.85
C ALA A 188 8.03 -16.89 -11.62
N VAL A 189 7.33 -17.80 -10.93
CA VAL A 189 6.60 -18.91 -11.56
C VAL A 189 5.40 -18.42 -12.37
N ILE A 190 4.63 -17.46 -11.81
CA ILE A 190 3.45 -16.91 -12.48
C ILE A 190 3.86 -16.10 -13.72
N PHE A 191 4.88 -15.23 -13.60
CA PHE A 191 5.36 -14.43 -14.72
C PHE A 191 6.23 -15.22 -15.72
N GLY A 192 6.90 -16.29 -15.29
CA GLY A 192 7.68 -17.13 -16.17
C GLY A 192 6.84 -18.00 -17.12
N GLY A 193 5.51 -18.06 -16.92
CA GLY A 193 4.57 -18.75 -17.79
C GLY A 193 3.96 -17.89 -18.91
N ASP A 194 4.06 -16.57 -18.79
CA ASP A 194 3.42 -15.59 -19.70
C ASP A 194 4.45 -14.82 -20.56
N SER A 195 5.58 -15.44 -20.88
CA SER A 195 6.52 -14.89 -21.87
C SER A 195 6.10 -15.31 -23.29
N ASP A 196 4.93 -14.91 -23.72
CA ASP A 196 4.64 -14.78 -25.15
C ASP A 196 4.89 -13.33 -25.58
N PRO A 197 5.63 -13.15 -26.70
CA PRO A 197 6.12 -11.85 -27.17
C PRO A 197 5.02 -10.95 -27.72
#